data_f70f3e6119c0a39eebe6663d30797ec8
#
_entry.id   f70f3e6119c0a39eebe6663d30797ec8
#
_cell.length_a   1.000
_cell.length_b   1.000
_cell.length_c   1.000
_cell.angle_alpha   90.00
_cell.angle_beta   90.00
_cell.angle_gamma   90.00
#
_symmetry.space_group_name_H-M   'P 1'
#
loop_
_entity.id
_entity.type
_entity.pdbx_description
1 polymer ?
#
loop_
_entity_poly.entity_id
_entity_poly.type
_entity_poly.pdbx_seq_one_letter_code
_entity_poly.pdbx_strand_id
1 'polypeptide(L)'
;MEFSFLFPLPAKIELNIGEGEKIKEGDILGHYLSEKKISLNLAQKLGLPTKKVGQALVISLGNSVKEGDLLAEKKSLWGSSVKIYSPVGGKAFSFDQERGILTLVSPAKKVAVRAPINGKIEKVEKEGLDIKTEGTIFPLCWAKGKIIFGPLK
;
A
#
# COMPACT_ATOMS: atom_id res chain seq x y z
N MET A 1 -8.43 -25.55 -25.37
CA MET A 1 -8.86 -25.84 -24.04
C MET A 1 -9.21 -24.57 -23.29
N GLU A 2 -10.35 -24.53 -22.66
CA GLU A 2 -10.75 -23.38 -21.89
C GLU A 2 -10.63 -23.63 -20.40
N PHE A 3 -10.24 -22.67 -19.63
CA PHE A 3 -10.28 -22.78 -18.20
C PHE A 3 -10.51 -21.40 -17.60
N SER A 4 -11.02 -21.37 -16.38
CA SER A 4 -11.30 -20.12 -15.68
C SER A 4 -10.51 -20.07 -14.40
N PHE A 5 -10.15 -18.86 -13.98
CA PHE A 5 -9.51 -18.66 -12.69
C PHE A 5 -9.93 -17.32 -12.10
N LEU A 6 -9.82 -17.21 -10.81
CA LEU A 6 -10.13 -15.97 -10.12
C LEU A 6 -8.87 -15.12 -10.01
N PHE A 7 -8.90 -13.96 -10.63
CA PHE A 7 -7.79 -13.01 -10.53
C PHE A 7 -8.11 -12.04 -9.39
N PRO A 8 -7.36 -12.09 -8.29
CA PRO A 8 -7.70 -11.26 -7.14
C PRO A 8 -7.48 -9.78 -7.42
N LEU A 9 -8.34 -8.95 -6.88
CA LEU A 9 -8.29 -7.52 -7.05
C LEU A 9 -8.07 -6.81 -5.73
N PRO A 10 -7.40 -5.68 -5.74
CA PRO A 10 -7.26 -4.86 -4.54
C PRO A 10 -8.62 -4.32 -4.11
N ALA A 11 -8.75 -4.05 -2.83
CA ALA A 11 -9.96 -3.44 -2.30
C ALA A 11 -10.15 -2.03 -2.90
N LYS A 12 -11.38 -1.65 -3.07
CA LYS A 12 -11.73 -0.32 -3.60
C LYS A 12 -11.14 -0.02 -4.97
N ILE A 13 -11.02 -1.04 -5.81
CA ILE A 13 -10.56 -0.81 -7.17
C ILE A 13 -11.70 -0.22 -8.01
N GLU A 14 -11.35 0.68 -8.90
CA GLU A 14 -12.28 1.20 -9.91
C GLU A 14 -11.98 0.48 -11.20
N LEU A 15 -12.90 -0.38 -11.63
CA LEU A 15 -12.70 -1.18 -12.83
C LEU A 15 -13.14 -0.42 -14.07
N ASN A 16 -12.38 -0.59 -15.16
CA ASN A 16 -12.72 -0.01 -16.44
C ASN A 16 -13.33 -1.04 -17.37
N ILE A 17 -13.47 -2.28 -16.92
CA ILE A 17 -13.99 -3.35 -17.75
C ILE A 17 -15.16 -4.00 -17.07
N GLY A 18 -15.95 -4.72 -17.82
CA GLY A 18 -17.13 -5.41 -17.31
C GLY A 18 -17.22 -6.84 -17.77
N GLU A 19 -18.27 -7.52 -17.31
CA GLU A 19 -18.50 -8.89 -17.70
C GLU A 19 -18.71 -9.00 -19.19
N GLY A 20 -18.15 -10.04 -19.77
CA GLY A 20 -18.24 -10.29 -21.22
C GLY A 20 -17.18 -9.62 -22.06
N GLU A 21 -16.37 -8.74 -21.49
CA GLU A 21 -15.34 -8.09 -22.27
C GLU A 21 -14.11 -8.95 -22.45
N LYS A 22 -13.51 -8.86 -23.64
CA LYS A 22 -12.27 -9.55 -23.92
C LYS A 22 -11.11 -8.71 -23.47
N ILE A 23 -10.10 -9.36 -22.91
CA ILE A 23 -8.90 -8.68 -22.45
C ILE A 23 -7.66 -9.32 -23.06
N LYS A 24 -6.60 -8.54 -23.17
CA LYS A 24 -5.31 -9.02 -23.62
C LYS A 24 -4.31 -8.78 -22.50
N GLU A 25 -3.29 -9.61 -22.48
CA GLU A 25 -2.23 -9.47 -21.49
C GLU A 25 -1.70 -8.03 -21.52
N GLY A 26 -1.58 -7.42 -20.36
CA GLY A 26 -1.12 -6.04 -20.25
C GLY A 26 -2.19 -4.97 -20.30
N ASP A 27 -3.43 -5.32 -20.68
CA ASP A 27 -4.50 -4.34 -20.71
C ASP A 27 -4.78 -3.83 -19.30
N ILE A 28 -5.10 -2.55 -19.18
CA ILE A 28 -5.42 -1.97 -17.90
C ILE A 28 -6.86 -2.32 -17.54
N LEU A 29 -7.03 -3.05 -16.44
CA LEU A 29 -8.35 -3.48 -15.99
C LEU A 29 -9.00 -2.44 -15.09
N GLY A 30 -8.23 -1.65 -14.41
CA GLY A 30 -8.73 -0.65 -13.50
C GLY A 30 -7.62 0.00 -12.72
N HIS A 31 -8.00 0.81 -11.75
CA HIS A 31 -7.04 1.53 -10.92
C HIS A 31 -7.49 1.50 -9.46
N TYR A 32 -6.54 1.56 -8.57
CA TYR A 32 -6.85 1.71 -7.14
C TYR A 32 -5.88 2.72 -6.53
N LEU A 33 -6.26 3.26 -5.38
CA LEU A 33 -5.39 4.20 -4.67
C LEU A 33 -4.57 3.43 -3.64
N SER A 34 -3.27 3.61 -3.70
CA SER A 34 -2.36 2.95 -2.78
C SER A 34 -1.76 3.96 -1.84
N GLU A 35 -1.94 3.73 -0.56
CA GLU A 35 -1.35 4.55 0.48
C GLU A 35 -0.39 3.71 1.29
N LYS A 36 0.68 4.31 1.77
CA LYS A 36 1.61 3.62 2.64
C LYS A 36 1.56 4.25 4.01
N LYS A 37 1.55 3.42 5.04
CA LYS A 37 1.65 3.87 6.41
C LYS A 37 3.06 3.61 6.89
N ILE A 38 3.65 4.61 7.52
CA ILE A 38 5.00 4.51 8.03
C ILE A 38 4.94 4.85 9.50
N SER A 39 5.45 3.94 10.34
CA SER A 39 5.45 4.13 11.78
C SER A 39 6.83 4.51 12.26
N LEU A 40 6.90 5.55 13.07
CA LEU A 40 8.15 6.02 13.63
C LEU A 40 8.09 5.88 15.14
N ASN A 41 9.03 5.12 15.71
CA ASN A 41 9.08 4.96 17.15
C ASN A 41 9.83 6.16 17.73
N LEU A 42 9.08 7.19 18.09
CA LEU A 42 9.67 8.43 18.59
C LEU A 42 10.24 8.26 19.99
N ALA A 43 9.66 7.39 20.79
CA ALA A 43 10.19 7.15 22.13
C ALA A 43 11.63 6.65 22.05
N GLN A 44 11.88 5.70 21.17
CA GLN A 44 13.20 5.15 21.00
C GLN A 44 14.15 6.16 20.35
N LYS A 45 13.69 6.85 19.33
CA LYS A 45 14.52 7.82 18.62
C LYS A 45 14.90 9.03 19.46
N LEU A 46 14.00 9.47 20.35
CA LEU A 46 14.27 10.60 21.21
C LEU A 46 14.89 10.17 22.54
N GLY A 47 14.86 8.91 22.85
CA GLY A 47 15.34 8.42 24.15
C GLY A 47 14.48 8.92 25.29
N LEU A 48 13.19 9.04 25.08
CA LEU A 48 12.25 9.51 26.09
C LEU A 48 11.31 8.40 26.55
N PRO A 49 10.82 8.48 27.80
CA PRO A 49 9.75 7.59 28.23
C PRO A 49 8.53 7.86 27.34
N THR A 50 7.76 6.84 27.08
CA THR A 50 6.60 6.96 26.20
C THR A 50 5.62 8.05 26.63
N LYS A 51 5.49 8.26 27.93
CA LYS A 51 4.60 9.28 28.47
C LYS A 51 5.00 10.70 28.11
N LYS A 52 6.28 10.93 27.81
CA LYS A 52 6.75 12.26 27.52
C LYS A 52 6.87 12.56 26.03
N VAL A 53 6.71 11.55 25.18
CA VAL A 53 6.84 11.74 23.74
C VAL A 53 5.83 12.71 23.17
N GLY A 54 4.60 12.67 23.65
CA GLY A 54 3.56 13.57 23.16
C GLY A 54 3.90 15.03 23.34
N GLN A 55 4.65 15.37 24.38
CA GLN A 55 5.06 16.75 24.61
C GLN A 55 6.19 17.20 23.67
N ALA A 56 6.89 16.24 23.10
CA ALA A 56 7.98 16.51 22.16
C ALA A 56 7.49 16.69 20.73
N LEU A 57 6.22 16.33 20.45
CA LEU A 57 5.69 16.48 19.11
C LEU A 57 5.54 17.95 18.76
N VAL A 58 6.01 18.30 17.55
CA VAL A 58 5.91 19.66 17.05
C VAL A 58 4.72 19.81 16.10
N ILE A 59 4.22 18.69 15.59
CA ILE A 59 3.11 18.69 14.65
C ILE A 59 1.82 18.23 15.33
N SER A 60 0.70 18.53 14.71
CA SER A 60 -0.61 18.05 15.16
C SER A 60 -1.11 16.96 14.22
N LEU A 61 -1.89 16.03 14.78
CA LEU A 61 -2.48 14.98 13.96
C LEU A 61 -3.41 15.61 12.93
N GLY A 62 -3.39 15.05 11.74
CA GLY A 62 -4.15 15.58 10.61
C GLY A 62 -3.39 16.57 9.76
N ASN A 63 -2.27 17.09 10.25
CA ASN A 63 -1.48 18.02 9.46
C ASN A 63 -0.68 17.35 8.39
N SER A 64 -0.53 18.01 7.26
CA SER A 64 0.32 17.53 6.19
C SER A 64 1.77 17.84 6.51
N VAL A 65 2.65 16.93 6.16
CA VAL A 65 4.09 17.10 6.35
C VAL A 65 4.80 16.81 5.04
N LYS A 66 5.94 17.42 4.88
CA LYS A 66 6.81 17.17 3.73
C LYS A 66 8.03 16.44 4.23
N GLU A 67 8.71 15.74 3.33
CA GLU A 67 9.96 15.10 3.66
C GLU A 67 10.91 16.17 4.21
N GLY A 68 11.50 15.89 5.36
CA GLY A 68 12.41 16.83 6.02
C GLY A 68 11.76 17.77 7.03
N ASP A 69 10.43 17.77 7.13
CA ASP A 69 9.78 18.61 8.13
C ASP A 69 10.05 18.09 9.54
N LEU A 70 10.16 18.99 10.50
CA LEU A 70 10.41 18.62 11.88
C LEU A 70 9.13 18.03 12.48
N LEU A 71 9.24 16.83 13.01
CA LEU A 71 8.11 16.13 13.62
C LEU A 71 8.12 16.20 15.13
N ALA A 72 9.29 16.09 15.73
CA ALA A 72 9.44 16.08 17.18
C ALA A 72 10.82 16.60 17.57
N GLU A 73 10.89 17.17 18.74
CA GLU A 73 12.14 17.71 19.25
C GLU A 73 12.23 17.49 20.75
N LYS A 74 13.36 16.97 21.21
CA LYS A 74 13.66 16.84 22.62
C LYS A 74 14.74 17.87 22.91
N LYS A 75 14.44 18.82 23.77
CA LYS A 75 15.41 19.85 24.16
C LYS A 75 16.18 19.37 25.37
N SER A 76 17.48 19.61 25.37
CA SER A 76 18.34 19.27 26.48
C SER A 76 18.66 20.53 27.29
N LEU A 77 18.80 20.37 28.58
CA LEU A 77 19.20 21.48 29.46
C LEU A 77 20.62 21.95 29.14
N TRP A 78 21.38 21.13 28.45
CA TRP A 78 22.78 21.44 28.15
C TRP A 78 22.98 21.97 26.73
N GLY A 79 21.95 22.43 26.10
CA GLY A 79 22.04 23.07 24.79
C GLY A 79 21.96 22.17 23.58
N SER A 80 22.12 20.86 23.74
CA SER A 80 21.95 19.97 22.59
C SER A 80 20.50 19.53 22.51
N SER A 81 20.01 19.29 21.33
CA SER A 81 18.65 18.79 21.15
C SER A 81 18.65 17.65 20.14
N VAL A 82 17.66 16.76 20.29
CA VAL A 82 17.46 15.69 19.35
C VAL A 82 16.23 16.04 18.55
N LYS A 83 16.36 16.06 17.24
CA LYS A 83 15.29 16.41 16.33
C LYS A 83 14.96 15.23 15.42
N ILE A 84 13.69 15.00 15.20
CA ILE A 84 13.24 13.95 14.30
C ILE A 84 12.54 14.61 13.13
N TYR A 85 13.01 14.30 11.92
CA TYR A 85 12.44 14.84 10.71
C TYR A 85 11.66 13.79 9.97
N SER A 86 10.69 14.21 9.20
CA SER A 86 9.86 13.27 8.44
C SER A 86 10.65 12.63 7.31
N PRO A 87 10.67 11.30 7.21
CA PRO A 87 11.35 10.61 6.12
C PRO A 87 10.57 10.65 4.82
N VAL A 88 9.30 11.06 4.87
CA VAL A 88 8.43 11.05 3.69
C VAL A 88 7.47 12.22 3.75
N GLY A 89 6.92 12.58 2.59
CA GLY A 89 5.79 13.49 2.55
C GLY A 89 4.51 12.73 2.86
N GLY A 90 3.57 13.35 3.51
CA GLY A 90 2.32 12.71 3.84
C GLY A 90 1.55 13.47 4.90
N LYS A 91 0.81 12.73 5.70
CA LYS A 91 -0.05 13.32 6.72
C LYS A 91 0.14 12.58 8.03
N ALA A 92 0.14 13.32 9.12
CA ALA A 92 0.22 12.71 10.44
C ALA A 92 -1.14 12.06 10.73
N PHE A 93 -1.15 10.73 10.76
CA PHE A 93 -2.39 9.98 10.84
C PHE A 93 -2.79 9.64 12.27
N SER A 94 -1.88 9.11 13.04
CA SER A 94 -2.18 8.74 14.42
C SER A 94 -0.92 8.75 15.29
N PHE A 95 -1.12 8.89 16.59
CA PHE A 95 -0.02 8.83 17.53
C PHE A 95 -0.44 7.91 18.68
N ASP A 96 0.33 6.84 18.90
CA ASP A 96 0.09 5.89 19.97
C ASP A 96 0.85 6.38 21.20
N GLN A 97 0.12 6.92 22.16
CA GLN A 97 0.74 7.49 23.35
C GLN A 97 1.36 6.42 24.23
N GLU A 98 0.85 5.22 24.23
CA GLU A 98 1.39 4.15 25.06
C GLU A 98 2.72 3.64 24.56
N ARG A 99 2.93 3.66 23.26
CA ARG A 99 4.17 3.16 22.67
C ARG A 99 5.09 4.27 22.17
N GLY A 100 4.59 5.50 22.09
CA GLY A 100 5.36 6.61 21.55
C GLY A 100 5.59 6.49 20.05
N ILE A 101 4.62 5.95 19.32
CA ILE A 101 4.75 5.72 17.88
C ILE A 101 3.87 6.66 17.09
N LEU A 102 4.47 7.40 16.18
CA LEU A 102 3.74 8.28 15.26
C LEU A 102 3.60 7.56 13.92
N THR A 103 2.40 7.52 13.39
CA THR A 103 2.14 6.93 12.08
C THR A 103 1.84 8.03 11.07
N LEU A 104 2.58 8.00 9.97
CA LEU A 104 2.37 8.90 8.84
C LEU A 104 1.76 8.10 7.69
N VAL A 105 0.90 8.75 6.93
CA VAL A 105 0.30 8.12 5.74
C VAL A 105 0.76 8.92 4.53
N SER A 106 1.36 8.24 3.57
CA SER A 106 1.82 8.91 2.35
C SER A 106 0.62 9.27 1.48
N PRO A 107 0.77 10.22 0.56
CA PRO A 107 -0.31 10.56 -0.35
C PRO A 107 -0.71 9.33 -1.17
N ALA A 108 -1.98 9.22 -1.45
CA ALA A 108 -2.50 8.13 -2.26
C ALA A 108 -1.98 8.24 -3.69
N LYS A 109 -1.55 7.13 -4.24
CA LYS A 109 -1.12 7.07 -5.63
C LYS A 109 -2.05 6.17 -6.39
N LYS A 110 -2.37 6.57 -7.62
CA LYS A 110 -3.23 5.78 -8.49
C LYS A 110 -2.37 4.70 -9.14
N VAL A 111 -2.72 3.46 -8.90
CA VAL A 111 -1.97 2.31 -9.42
C VAL A 111 -2.85 1.54 -10.39
N ALA A 112 -2.31 1.24 -11.56
CA ALA A 112 -3.04 0.47 -12.57
C ALA A 112 -2.93 -1.03 -12.32
N VAL A 113 -4.03 -1.73 -12.53
CA VAL A 113 -4.04 -3.19 -12.46
C VAL A 113 -4.13 -3.68 -13.89
N ARG A 114 -3.21 -4.54 -14.29
CA ARG A 114 -3.15 -5.03 -15.67
C ARG A 114 -3.55 -6.49 -15.77
N ALA A 115 -4.09 -6.84 -16.92
CA ALA A 115 -4.48 -8.22 -17.17
C ALA A 115 -3.26 -9.14 -17.20
N PRO A 116 -3.32 -10.27 -16.51
CA PRO A 116 -2.19 -11.21 -16.48
C PRO A 116 -2.09 -12.07 -17.73
N ILE A 117 -3.19 -12.26 -18.46
CA ILE A 117 -3.24 -13.09 -19.65
C ILE A 117 -4.35 -12.61 -20.57
N ASN A 118 -4.37 -13.16 -21.76
CA ASN A 118 -5.47 -12.94 -22.69
C ASN A 118 -6.67 -13.76 -22.22
N GLY A 119 -7.85 -13.25 -22.37
CA GLY A 119 -9.05 -13.99 -21.98
C GLY A 119 -10.30 -13.14 -22.06
N LYS A 120 -11.34 -13.59 -21.38
CA LYS A 120 -12.62 -12.91 -21.33
C LYS A 120 -13.08 -12.85 -19.89
N ILE A 121 -13.65 -11.73 -19.49
CA ILE A 121 -14.17 -11.58 -18.16
C ILE A 121 -15.51 -12.29 -18.05
N GLU A 122 -15.62 -13.32 -17.23
CA GLU A 122 -16.89 -14.02 -17.04
C GLU A 122 -17.71 -13.39 -15.93
N LYS A 123 -17.09 -13.05 -14.82
CA LYS A 123 -17.80 -12.44 -13.70
C LYS A 123 -16.93 -11.41 -13.01
N VAL A 124 -17.57 -10.40 -12.47
CA VAL A 124 -16.90 -9.40 -11.64
C VAL A 124 -17.39 -9.61 -10.22
N GLU A 125 -16.51 -9.96 -9.32
CA GLU A 125 -16.83 -10.21 -7.92
C GLU A 125 -16.09 -9.20 -7.03
N LYS A 126 -16.50 -9.09 -5.78
CA LYS A 126 -15.85 -8.17 -4.87
C LYS A 126 -14.38 -8.49 -4.67
N GLU A 127 -14.04 -9.75 -4.69
CA GLU A 127 -12.67 -10.18 -4.42
C GLU A 127 -11.81 -10.35 -5.65
N GLY A 128 -12.40 -10.34 -6.82
CA GLY A 128 -11.65 -10.53 -8.03
C GLY A 128 -12.47 -10.66 -9.28
N LEU A 129 -11.79 -11.02 -10.35
CA LEU A 129 -12.40 -11.24 -11.64
C LEU A 129 -12.27 -12.69 -12.01
N ASP A 130 -13.36 -13.30 -12.48
CA ASP A 130 -13.29 -14.63 -13.06
C ASP A 130 -12.92 -14.43 -14.53
N ILE A 131 -11.75 -14.89 -14.90
CA ILE A 131 -11.24 -14.77 -16.25
C ILE A 131 -11.25 -16.13 -16.92
N LYS A 132 -11.89 -16.21 -18.08
CA LYS A 132 -11.87 -17.43 -18.88
C LYS A 132 -10.85 -17.24 -19.98
N THR A 133 -9.94 -18.16 -20.12
CA THR A 133 -8.92 -18.09 -21.13
C THR A 133 -8.96 -19.32 -22.01
N GLU A 134 -8.62 -19.14 -23.28
CA GLU A 134 -8.52 -20.24 -24.19
C GLU A 134 -7.09 -20.37 -24.59
N GLY A 135 -6.68 -21.56 -24.92
CA GLY A 135 -5.36 -21.78 -25.47
C GLY A 135 -4.61 -22.84 -24.74
N THR A 136 -3.35 -22.89 -25.04
CA THR A 136 -2.49 -23.91 -24.49
C THR A 136 -2.02 -23.48 -23.13
N ILE A 137 -2.23 -24.36 -22.17
CA ILE A 137 -1.75 -24.09 -20.87
C ILE A 137 -0.48 -24.85 -20.78
N PHE A 138 0.54 -24.21 -20.40
CA PHE A 138 1.83 -24.84 -20.39
C PHE A 138 1.98 -25.76 -19.22
N PRO A 139 2.17 -27.04 -19.47
CA PRO A 139 2.33 -28.02 -18.40
C PRO A 139 3.43 -27.64 -17.43
N LEU A 140 4.46 -27.00 -17.92
CA LEU A 140 5.53 -26.60 -17.06
C LEU A 140 5.08 -25.68 -15.96
N CYS A 141 4.18 -24.79 -16.27
CA CYS A 141 3.69 -23.86 -15.27
C CYS A 141 2.92 -24.61 -14.20
N TRP A 142 2.18 -25.64 -14.62
CA TRP A 142 1.43 -26.41 -13.66
C TRP A 142 2.33 -27.31 -12.86
N ALA A 143 3.36 -27.85 -13.47
CA ALA A 143 4.25 -28.72 -12.75
C ALA A 143 4.90 -28.00 -11.60
N LYS A 144 5.16 -26.74 -11.80
CA LYS A 144 5.76 -25.99 -10.75
C LYS A 144 4.77 -25.44 -9.86
N GLY A 145 3.63 -25.61 -10.25
CA GLY A 145 2.61 -25.33 -9.37
C GLY A 145 2.53 -24.02 -8.93
N LYS A 146 3.26 -23.59 -8.19
CA LYS A 146 3.05 -22.48 -7.58
C LYS A 146 3.17 -21.35 -8.28
N ILE A 147 3.61 -21.31 -9.05
CA ILE A 147 3.81 -20.29 -9.65
C ILE A 147 2.88 -19.53 -9.85
N ILE A 148 2.14 -19.92 -10.01
CA ILE A 148 1.22 -19.34 -10.11
C ILE A 148 1.14 -18.21 -10.54
N PHE A 149 0.77 -17.75 -10.71
CA PHE A 149 0.22 -16.77 -11.19
C PHE A 149 0.60 -15.62 -10.56
N GLY A 150 0.22 -15.53 -9.66
CA GLY A 150 0.38 -14.39 -9.03
C GLY A 150 1.56 -13.70 -9.25
N PRO A 151 2.34 -14.16 -8.93
CA PRO A 151 3.51 -13.53 -8.86
C PRO A 151 4.04 -13.10 -10.07
N LEU A 152 3.81 -13.58 -10.68
CA LEU A 152 4.31 -13.27 -11.75
C LEU A 152 4.35 -12.09 -12.03
N LYS A 153 4.36 -11.75 -11.77
CA LYS A 153 4.29 -10.60 -12.04
C LYS A 153 4.86 -10.10 -11.78
#